data_bfedc8a56c8886cacbd88a74d4291cf0
#
_entry.id   bfedc8a56c8886cacbd88a74d4291cf0
#
_cell.length_a   1.000
_cell.length_b   1.000
_cell.length_c   1.000
_cell.angle_alpha   90.00
_cell.angle_beta   90.00
_cell.angle_gamma   90.00
#
_symmetry.space_group_name_H-M   'P 1'
#
loop_
_entity.id
_entity.type
_entity.pdbx_description
1 polymer ?
#
loop_
_entity_poly.entity_id
_entity_poly.type
_entity_poly.pdbx_seq_one_letter_code
_entity_poly.pdbx_strand_id
1 'polypeptide(L)'
;MTPNLTEACLLTGTPYREDYDLPRLRDILRKLAELGPRHVVLTGVPYGLDKLGVLAYTPAEDRFFEYSSRRIDAHFPGTGDLFSSACVGALMRGKPLEEALRLAVDFTLLCIQVTCRDENAPWYGVEFEKALRYLPELLER
;
A
#
# COMPACT_ATOMS: atom_id res chain seq x y z
N MET A 1 -9.11 3.30 5.40
CA MET A 1 -9.32 2.12 4.54
C MET A 1 -8.19 2.02 3.51
N THR A 2 -7.86 0.81 3.06
CA THR A 2 -6.70 0.54 2.20
C THR A 2 -7.06 -0.32 0.97
N PRO A 3 -8.02 0.10 0.11
CA PRO A 3 -8.42 -0.66 -1.05
C PRO A 3 -7.34 -0.69 -2.12
N ASN A 4 -7.30 -1.76 -2.91
CA ASN A 4 -6.67 -1.75 -4.22
C ASN A 4 -7.63 -1.13 -5.27
N LEU A 5 -7.17 -0.97 -6.51
CA LEU A 5 -7.97 -0.31 -7.56
C LEU A 5 -9.28 -1.05 -7.86
N THR A 6 -9.28 -2.38 -7.89
CA THR A 6 -10.48 -3.18 -8.12
C THR A 6 -11.51 -2.96 -7.01
N GLU A 7 -11.08 -3.04 -5.75
CA GLU A 7 -11.93 -2.79 -4.58
C GLU A 7 -12.46 -1.35 -4.56
N ALA A 8 -11.60 -0.37 -4.87
CA ALA A 8 -11.98 1.03 -4.94
C ALA A 8 -13.04 1.29 -6.01
N CYS A 9 -12.90 0.69 -7.18
CA CYS A 9 -13.89 0.78 -8.25
C CYS A 9 -15.23 0.16 -7.85
N LEU A 10 -15.21 -1.02 -7.22
CA LEU A 10 -16.42 -1.68 -6.72
C LEU A 10 -17.14 -0.83 -5.67
N LEU A 11 -16.41 -0.30 -4.69
CA LEU A 11 -16.97 0.51 -3.62
C LEU A 11 -17.57 1.84 -4.09
N THR A 12 -17.04 2.41 -5.17
CA THR A 12 -17.48 3.71 -5.71
C THR A 12 -18.43 3.62 -6.90
N GLY A 13 -18.72 2.41 -7.38
CA GLY A 13 -19.47 2.21 -8.63
C GLY A 13 -18.74 2.75 -9.86
N THR A 14 -17.41 2.93 -9.79
CA THR A 14 -16.60 3.41 -10.91
C THR A 14 -16.20 2.23 -11.79
N PRO A 15 -16.30 2.31 -13.12
CA PRO A 15 -15.82 1.24 -14.01
C PRO A 15 -14.33 0.96 -13.77
N TYR A 16 -13.94 -0.33 -13.75
CA TYR A 16 -12.54 -0.70 -13.63
C TYR A 16 -11.75 -0.41 -14.91
N ARG A 17 -10.61 0.26 -14.77
CA ARG A 17 -9.63 0.50 -15.85
C ARG A 17 -8.23 0.55 -15.26
N GLU A 18 -7.27 -0.04 -15.96
CA GLU A 18 -5.85 -0.04 -15.53
C GLU A 18 -5.10 1.24 -15.89
N ASP A 19 -5.65 2.03 -16.81
CA ASP A 19 -5.05 3.22 -17.41
C ASP A 19 -5.50 4.55 -16.76
N TYR A 20 -6.03 4.51 -15.55
CA TYR A 20 -6.38 5.75 -14.83
C TYR A 20 -5.14 6.58 -14.49
N ASP A 21 -5.20 7.87 -14.87
CA ASP A 21 -4.21 8.86 -14.46
C ASP A 21 -4.37 9.30 -12.98
N LEU A 22 -3.38 9.99 -12.45
CA LEU A 22 -3.42 10.46 -11.05
C LEU A 22 -4.62 11.37 -10.74
N PRO A 23 -5.03 12.34 -11.57
CA PRO A 23 -6.24 13.11 -11.32
C PRO A 23 -7.48 12.23 -11.15
N ARG A 24 -7.64 11.20 -11.99
CA ARG A 24 -8.77 10.28 -11.89
C ARG A 24 -8.71 9.40 -10.66
N LEU A 25 -7.53 8.93 -10.29
CA LEU A 25 -7.34 8.18 -9.04
C LEU A 25 -7.67 9.04 -7.81
N ARG A 26 -7.30 10.32 -7.82
CA ARG A 26 -7.66 11.27 -6.75
C ARG A 26 -9.17 11.46 -6.63
N ASP A 27 -9.91 11.51 -7.76
CA ASP A 27 -11.36 11.57 -7.74
C ASP A 27 -12.00 10.31 -7.13
N ILE A 28 -11.43 9.13 -7.41
CA ILE A 28 -11.86 7.87 -6.79
C ILE A 28 -11.63 7.91 -5.27
N LEU A 29 -10.48 8.43 -4.82
CA LEU A 29 -10.22 8.56 -3.38
C LEU A 29 -11.18 9.53 -2.69
N ARG A 30 -11.55 10.64 -3.34
CA ARG A 30 -12.57 11.56 -2.81
C ARG A 30 -13.92 10.88 -2.65
N LYS A 31 -14.36 10.09 -3.64
CA LYS A 31 -15.60 9.30 -3.54
C LYS A 31 -15.55 8.27 -2.42
N LEU A 32 -14.41 7.58 -2.24
CA LEU A 32 -14.22 6.65 -1.13
C LEU A 32 -14.31 7.36 0.22
N ALA A 33 -13.81 8.58 0.32
CA ALA A 33 -13.86 9.39 1.53
C ALA A 33 -15.31 9.74 1.95
N GLU A 34 -16.25 9.82 1.00
CA GLU A 34 -17.67 10.03 1.28
C GLU A 34 -18.30 8.87 2.07
N LEU A 35 -17.67 7.69 2.06
CA LEU A 35 -18.08 6.55 2.88
C LEU A 35 -17.74 6.72 4.37
N GLY A 36 -17.02 7.78 4.75
CA GLY A 36 -16.75 8.17 6.12
C GLY A 36 -15.37 7.83 6.72
N PRO A 37 -14.43 7.17 6.03
CA PRO A 37 -13.14 6.89 6.61
C PRO A 37 -12.32 8.17 6.82
N ARG A 38 -11.55 8.22 7.92
CA ARG A 38 -10.66 9.35 8.23
C ARG A 38 -9.52 9.49 7.21
N HIS A 39 -9.05 8.37 6.69
CA HIS A 39 -8.00 8.29 5.68
C HIS A 39 -8.36 7.23 4.64
N VAL A 40 -8.08 7.52 3.38
CA VAL A 40 -8.22 6.57 2.27
C VAL A 40 -6.86 6.37 1.64
N VAL A 41 -6.44 5.11 1.45
CA VAL A 41 -5.15 4.76 0.88
C VAL A 41 -5.37 3.77 -0.25
N LEU A 42 -5.19 4.22 -1.49
CA LEU A 42 -5.19 3.34 -2.65
C LEU A 42 -3.85 2.63 -2.74
N THR A 43 -3.86 1.31 -2.74
CA THR A 43 -2.66 0.46 -2.85
C THR A 43 -2.44 -0.01 -4.27
N GLY A 44 -1.20 -0.40 -4.61
CA GLY A 44 -0.86 -0.92 -5.93
C GLY A 44 -0.91 0.13 -7.04
N VAL A 45 -0.66 1.40 -6.72
CA VAL A 45 -0.64 2.50 -7.69
C VAL A 45 0.66 2.47 -8.49
N PRO A 46 0.59 2.38 -9.83
CA PRO A 46 1.78 2.45 -10.66
C PRO A 46 2.27 3.90 -10.80
N TYR A 47 3.57 4.11 -10.60
CA TYR A 47 4.28 5.36 -10.81
C TYR A 47 5.34 5.17 -11.91
N GLY A 48 4.89 5.12 -13.16
CA GLY A 48 5.73 4.73 -14.29
C GLY A 48 5.87 3.21 -14.42
N LEU A 49 6.89 2.75 -15.13
CA LEU A 49 7.07 1.34 -15.47
C LEU A 49 7.73 0.52 -14.35
N ASP A 50 8.53 1.17 -13.52
CA ASP A 50 9.44 0.53 -12.56
C ASP A 50 9.12 0.80 -11.10
N LYS A 51 8.06 1.54 -10.81
CA LYS A 51 7.64 1.89 -9.45
C LYS A 51 6.19 1.53 -9.17
N LEU A 52 5.96 1.09 -7.95
CA LEU A 52 4.65 0.78 -7.41
C LEU A 52 4.54 1.36 -5.99
N GLY A 53 3.37 1.83 -5.63
CA GLY A 53 3.21 2.45 -4.32
C GLY A 53 1.78 2.70 -3.90
N VAL A 54 1.58 3.79 -3.19
CA VAL A 54 0.30 4.19 -2.62
C VAL A 54 -0.04 5.64 -2.97
N LEU A 55 -1.32 5.92 -3.07
CA LEU A 55 -1.89 7.25 -3.11
C LEU A 55 -2.86 7.38 -1.93
N ALA A 56 -2.59 8.28 -1.00
CA ALA A 56 -3.42 8.51 0.18
C ALA A 56 -4.15 9.85 0.10
N TYR A 57 -5.31 9.91 0.74
CA TYR A 57 -6.12 11.12 0.87
C TYR A 57 -6.65 11.27 2.29
N THR A 58 -6.46 12.46 2.86
CA THR A 58 -6.99 12.87 4.16
C THR A 58 -8.06 13.95 3.95
N PRO A 59 -9.36 13.61 4.01
CA PRO A 59 -10.44 14.54 3.69
C PRO A 59 -10.45 15.80 4.56
N ALA A 60 -10.17 15.69 5.86
CA ALA A 60 -10.17 16.80 6.80
C ALA A 60 -9.16 17.91 6.44
N GLU A 61 -8.11 17.58 5.72
CA GLU A 61 -7.05 18.49 5.31
C GLU A 61 -7.08 18.76 3.79
N ASP A 62 -7.97 18.10 3.05
CA ASP A 62 -7.98 18.03 1.57
C ASP A 62 -6.58 17.77 1.00
N ARG A 63 -5.85 16.84 1.63
CA ARG A 63 -4.44 16.59 1.32
C ARG A 63 -4.21 15.20 0.77
N PHE A 64 -3.46 15.13 -0.33
CA PHE A 64 -2.95 13.90 -0.92
C PHE A 64 -1.50 13.66 -0.53
N PHE A 65 -1.15 12.40 -0.40
CA PHE A 65 0.22 11.94 -0.17
C PHE A 65 0.53 10.78 -1.11
N GLU A 66 1.71 10.78 -1.68
CA GLU A 66 2.19 9.76 -2.61
C GLU A 66 3.50 9.18 -2.11
N TYR A 67 3.62 7.86 -2.14
CA TYR A 67 4.86 7.18 -1.88
C TYR A 67 4.97 5.93 -2.74
N SER A 68 6.13 5.72 -3.34
CA SER A 68 6.41 4.57 -4.20
C SER A 68 7.81 4.04 -3.99
N SER A 69 7.98 2.76 -4.23
CA SER A 69 9.26 2.08 -4.26
C SER A 69 9.42 1.29 -5.55
N ARG A 70 10.59 0.67 -5.73
CA ARG A 70 10.87 -0.16 -6.90
C ARG A 70 9.85 -1.28 -7.03
N ARG A 71 9.27 -1.43 -8.21
CA ARG A 71 8.41 -2.57 -8.55
C ARG A 71 9.27 -3.83 -8.68
N ILE A 72 8.80 -4.90 -8.03
CA ILE A 72 9.30 -6.25 -8.27
C ILE A 72 8.24 -6.96 -9.10
N ASP A 73 8.65 -7.58 -10.19
CA ASP A 73 7.74 -8.33 -11.07
C ASP A 73 7.47 -9.72 -10.48
N ALA A 74 6.83 -9.71 -9.32
CA ALA A 74 6.37 -10.89 -8.60
C ALA A 74 5.04 -10.56 -7.90
N HIS A 75 4.13 -11.52 -7.95
CA HIS A 75 2.82 -11.39 -7.32
C HIS A 75 2.65 -12.48 -6.26
N PHE A 76 2.43 -12.06 -5.02
CA PHE A 76 2.15 -12.95 -3.91
C PHE A 76 0.80 -12.60 -3.26
N PRO A 77 -0.06 -13.59 -3.01
CA PRO A 77 -1.26 -13.39 -2.21
C PRO A 77 -0.92 -12.84 -0.81
N GLY A 78 -1.81 -12.01 -0.24
CA GLY A 78 -1.67 -11.50 1.12
C GLY A 78 -0.78 -10.27 1.30
N THR A 79 -0.17 -9.72 0.24
CA THR A 79 0.65 -8.51 0.33
C THR A 79 -0.16 -7.29 0.77
N GLY A 80 -1.44 -7.20 0.40
CA GLY A 80 -2.36 -6.16 0.87
C GLY A 80 -2.62 -6.22 2.37
N ASP A 81 -2.82 -7.41 2.91
CA ASP A 81 -3.03 -7.64 4.36
C ASP A 81 -1.76 -7.31 5.15
N LEU A 82 -0.60 -7.70 4.61
CA LEU A 82 0.70 -7.38 5.19
C LEU A 82 0.94 -5.87 5.24
N PHE A 83 0.68 -5.18 4.13
CA PHE A 83 0.76 -3.72 4.05
C PHE A 83 -0.15 -3.06 5.10
N SER A 84 -1.42 -3.46 5.16
CA SER A 84 -2.40 -2.89 6.08
C SER A 84 -2.01 -3.12 7.53
N SER A 85 -1.53 -4.32 7.87
CA SER A 85 -1.06 -4.68 9.21
C SER A 85 0.15 -3.85 9.63
N ALA A 86 1.14 -3.69 8.76
CA ALA A 86 2.32 -2.86 9.02
C ALA A 86 1.95 -1.38 9.20
N CYS A 87 1.05 -0.85 8.37
CA CYS A 87 0.56 0.51 8.46
C CYS A 87 -0.15 0.76 9.80
N VAL A 88 -1.09 -0.11 10.18
CA VAL A 88 -1.82 0.00 11.45
C VAL A 88 -0.86 -0.12 12.64
N GLY A 89 0.08 -1.06 12.59
CA GLY A 89 1.10 -1.22 13.63
C GLY A 89 1.92 0.05 13.86
N ALA A 90 2.33 0.73 12.78
CA ALA A 90 3.05 2.00 12.85
C ALA A 90 2.19 3.14 13.42
N LEU A 91 0.94 3.25 12.98
CA LEU A 91 -0.01 4.23 13.52
C LEU A 91 -0.26 4.02 15.02
N MET A 92 -0.42 2.77 15.48
CA MET A 92 -0.60 2.43 16.90
C MET A 92 0.63 2.76 17.75
N ARG A 93 1.79 2.88 17.14
CA ARG A 93 3.02 3.36 17.80
C ARG A 93 3.17 4.89 17.75
N GLY A 94 2.14 5.60 17.28
CA GLY A 94 2.12 7.07 17.23
C GLY A 94 2.83 7.67 16.02
N LYS A 95 3.19 6.88 15.01
CA LYS A 95 3.75 7.41 13.77
C LYS A 95 2.68 8.22 13.00
N PRO A 96 3.03 9.37 12.39
CA PRO A 96 2.13 10.06 11.48
C PRO A 96 1.81 9.19 10.26
N LEU A 97 0.67 9.46 9.60
CA LEU A 97 0.19 8.65 8.47
C LEU A 97 1.24 8.46 7.37
N GLU A 98 1.95 9.52 6.99
CA GLU A 98 2.95 9.48 5.93
C GLU A 98 4.11 8.54 6.26
N GLU A 99 4.59 8.57 7.50
CA GLU A 99 5.64 7.66 7.97
C GLU A 99 5.13 6.22 8.04
N ALA A 100 3.90 6.01 8.51
CA ALA A 100 3.28 4.70 8.56
C ALA A 100 3.11 4.08 7.15
N LEU A 101 2.75 4.90 6.16
CA LEU A 101 2.63 4.46 4.78
C LEU A 101 3.99 4.12 4.15
N ARG A 102 5.02 4.94 4.39
CA ARG A 102 6.40 4.66 3.95
C ARG A 102 6.88 3.33 4.50
N LEU A 103 6.75 3.14 5.81
CA LEU A 103 7.13 1.90 6.47
C LEU A 103 6.39 0.70 5.88
N ALA A 104 5.06 0.81 5.69
CA ALA A 104 4.26 -0.29 5.16
C ALA A 104 4.65 -0.68 3.72
N VAL A 105 4.91 0.30 2.85
CA VAL A 105 5.41 0.05 1.48
C VAL A 105 6.78 -0.61 1.51
N ASP A 106 7.72 -0.05 2.29
CA ASP A 106 9.10 -0.55 2.34
C ASP A 106 9.19 -1.94 2.96
N PHE A 107 8.40 -2.19 4.02
CA PHE A 107 8.33 -3.52 4.65
C PHE A 107 7.72 -4.56 3.72
N THR A 108 6.63 -4.23 3.01
CA THR A 108 6.02 -5.12 2.03
C THR A 108 7.00 -5.46 0.90
N LEU A 109 7.72 -4.46 0.39
CA LEU A 109 8.77 -4.67 -0.62
C LEU A 109 9.87 -5.60 -0.11
N LEU A 110 10.32 -5.39 1.13
CA LEU A 110 11.34 -6.23 1.77
C LEU A 110 10.87 -7.69 1.89
N CYS A 111 9.62 -7.93 2.29
CA CYS A 111 9.05 -9.28 2.37
C CYS A 111 9.03 -9.96 0.99
N ILE A 112 8.64 -9.24 -0.07
CA ILE A 112 8.67 -9.76 -1.44
C ILE A 112 10.12 -10.09 -1.85
N GLN A 113 11.08 -9.21 -1.57
CA GLN A 113 12.49 -9.43 -1.89
C GLN A 113 13.08 -10.66 -1.19
N VAL A 114 12.78 -10.84 0.09
CA VAL A 114 13.21 -12.01 0.87
C VAL A 114 12.62 -13.28 0.29
N THR A 115 11.32 -13.26 -0.04
CA THR A 115 10.63 -14.40 -0.64
C THR A 115 11.19 -14.77 -2.00
N CYS A 116 11.43 -13.79 -2.88
CA CYS A 116 12.01 -14.04 -4.21
C CYS A 116 13.43 -14.63 -4.21
N ARG A 117 14.17 -14.50 -3.09
CA ARG A 117 15.51 -15.06 -2.95
C ARG A 117 15.51 -16.50 -2.45
N ASP A 118 14.39 -16.99 -1.97
CA ASP A 118 14.24 -18.36 -1.47
C ASP A 118 13.64 -19.26 -2.55
N GLU A 119 14.44 -20.17 -3.07
CA GLU A 119 14.01 -21.14 -4.10
C GLU A 119 12.90 -22.09 -3.58
N ASN A 120 12.77 -22.23 -2.26
CA ASN A 120 11.75 -23.06 -1.61
C ASN A 120 10.57 -22.24 -1.06
N ALA A 121 10.48 -20.95 -1.41
CA ALA A 121 9.42 -20.09 -0.93
C ALA A 121 8.02 -20.61 -1.34
N PRO A 122 7.02 -20.49 -0.47
CA PRO A 122 5.67 -20.90 -0.77
C PRO A 122 5.08 -20.01 -1.88
N TRP A 123 4.36 -20.62 -2.82
CA TRP A 123 3.67 -19.88 -3.89
C TRP A 123 2.44 -19.10 -3.41
N TYR A 124 1.93 -19.44 -2.22
CA TYR A 124 0.67 -18.92 -1.68
C TYR A 124 0.83 -17.70 -0.75
N GLY A 125 2.03 -17.18 -0.58
CA GLY A 125 2.25 -16.01 0.27
C GLY A 125 3.71 -15.56 0.33
N VAL A 126 3.95 -14.48 1.07
CA VAL A 126 5.29 -13.97 1.34
C VAL A 126 5.84 -14.51 2.65
N GLU A 127 7.14 -14.73 2.72
CA GLU A 127 7.85 -15.17 3.93
C GLU A 127 8.14 -13.96 4.85
N PHE A 128 7.08 -13.34 5.36
CA PHE A 128 7.19 -12.13 6.17
C PHE A 128 7.94 -12.36 7.49
N GLU A 129 7.86 -13.58 8.06
CA GLU A 129 8.56 -13.95 9.29
C GLU A 129 10.07 -13.74 9.17
N LYS A 130 10.65 -14.06 8.01
CA LYS A 130 12.08 -13.83 7.74
C LYS A 130 12.43 -12.34 7.68
N ALA A 131 11.46 -11.50 7.32
CA ALA A 131 11.63 -10.06 7.21
C ALA A 131 11.37 -9.32 8.54
N LEU A 132 10.66 -9.91 9.50
CA LEU A 132 10.32 -9.26 10.78
C LEU A 132 11.54 -8.73 11.54
N ARG A 133 12.69 -9.38 11.44
CA ARG A 133 13.94 -8.93 12.09
C ARG A 133 14.41 -7.55 11.66
N TYR A 134 13.97 -7.07 10.49
CA TYR A 134 14.34 -5.75 9.96
C TYR A 134 13.31 -4.66 10.30
N LEU A 135 12.14 -5.06 10.83
CA LEU A 135 11.07 -4.12 11.16
C LEU A 135 11.48 -3.05 12.19
N PRO A 136 12.28 -3.36 13.25
CA PRO A 136 12.76 -2.33 14.16
C PRO A 136 13.54 -1.20 13.47
N GLU A 137 14.44 -1.53 12.54
CA GLU A 137 15.20 -0.52 11.79
C GLU A 137 14.29 0.39 10.93
N LEU A 138 13.24 -0.18 10.34
CA LEU A 138 12.26 0.59 9.57
C LEU A 138 11.41 1.51 10.46
N LEU A 139 11.14 1.08 11.70
CA LEU A 139 10.41 1.89 12.68
C LEU A 139 11.22 3.07 13.22
N GLU A 140 12.55 2.99 13.22
CA GLU A 140 13.45 4.04 13.72
C GLU A 140 13.79 5.10 12.66
N ARG A 141 13.51 4.82 11.39
CA ARG A 141 13.69 5.77 10.27
C ARG A 141 12.57 6.79 10.22
#